data_8286b575bf49088e84c201272e9d21c2
#
_entry.id   8286b575bf49088e84c201272e9d21c2
#
_cell.length_a   1.000
_cell.length_b   1.000
_cell.length_c   1.000
_cell.angle_alpha   90.00
_cell.angle_beta   90.00
_cell.angle_gamma   90.00
#
_symmetry.space_group_name_H-M   'P 1'
#
loop_
_entity.id
_entity.type
_entity.pdbx_description
1 polymer ?
#
loop_
_entity_poly.entity_id
_entity_poly.type
_entity_poly.pdbx_seq_one_letter_code
_entity_poly.pdbx_strand_id
1 'polypeptide(L)'
;MDIINDSVIEKKLKSIEPKKGYVFVRWGLLLLIIPIFLIVSXKPFLYVRFWFVFAFASVYNVVFSILYLKSKLAGKNFGFIFYADXLLVSIFSYFLGGLQSDIYVLLFFIIAYYGTSRDVSSITKISIFTIITYCVLSLLSEGGNLAGFNFLKLAIRGMFIIFTAYGISSIIIQVKIYDEMHKREFKRARTDKLTGLANRHYFDQKLEEEALYAEYSGKPLNVLMFDIDNFKVYNDSYGHIEGDKLLSLFGNIILQSIRKTDIPVRYGGEEFIILIRDLDLEMAKNVGDRIRNQLEKENMSLENKKDSVKVTVSCGIAQFPKHSDNIKKVVEYADKALYHAKRTGKNKVVCYDEVLQLEHELEVNKAKTS
;
A
#
# COMPACT_ATOMS: atom_id res chain seq x y z
N MET A 1 -9.96 17.50 10.17
CA MET A 1 -10.31 16.51 11.21
C MET A 1 -10.51 15.10 10.65
N ASP A 2 -10.64 14.92 9.33
CA ASP A 2 -10.96 13.63 8.69
C ASP A 2 -9.74 12.83 8.19
N ILE A 3 -8.55 13.40 8.19
CA ILE A 3 -7.35 12.77 7.59
C ILE A 3 -6.67 11.75 8.55
N ILE A 4 -6.89 11.91 9.85
CA ILE A 4 -6.36 10.96 10.85
C ILE A 4 -7.11 9.62 10.80
N ASN A 5 -8.31 9.63 10.22
CA ASN A 5 -9.18 8.46 10.22
C ASN A 5 -8.77 7.39 9.20
N ASP A 6 -8.17 7.76 8.05
CA ASP A 6 -7.88 6.79 6.98
C ASP A 6 -6.70 5.88 7.30
N SER A 7 -5.61 6.38 7.87
CA SER A 7 -4.46 5.54 8.24
C SER A 7 -4.80 4.64 9.44
N VAL A 8 -5.61 5.13 10.37
CA VAL A 8 -6.11 4.35 11.52
C VAL A 8 -7.16 3.34 11.05
N ILE A 9 -8.02 3.70 10.12
CA ILE A 9 -9.01 2.80 9.51
C ILE A 9 -8.28 1.73 8.67
N GLU A 10 -7.30 2.10 7.87
CA GLU A 10 -6.50 1.17 7.07
C GLU A 10 -5.69 0.20 7.96
N LYS A 11 -5.12 0.70 9.05
CA LYS A 11 -4.42 -0.12 10.04
C LYS A 11 -5.40 -1.02 10.80
N LYS A 12 -6.60 -0.54 11.10
CA LYS A 12 -7.67 -1.32 11.76
C LYS A 12 -8.31 -2.34 10.81
N LEU A 13 -8.45 -2.01 9.52
CA LEU A 13 -8.91 -2.94 8.48
C LEU A 13 -7.84 -4.03 8.20
N LYS A 14 -6.56 -3.67 8.20
CA LYS A 14 -5.45 -4.64 8.10
C LYS A 14 -5.29 -5.49 9.37
N SER A 15 -5.78 -5.03 10.50
CA SER A 15 -5.73 -5.77 11.78
C SER A 15 -6.96 -6.64 12.03
N ILE A 16 -8.02 -6.54 11.22
CA ILE A 16 -9.05 -7.59 11.16
C ILE A 16 -8.35 -8.79 10.55
N GLU A 17 -7.83 -9.65 11.41
CA GLU A 17 -7.12 -10.85 10.98
C GLU A 17 -8.00 -11.63 10.00
N PRO A 18 -7.61 -11.73 8.72
CA PRO A 18 -8.41 -12.47 7.73
C PRO A 18 -8.65 -13.92 8.14
N LYS A 19 -7.82 -14.44 9.04
CA LYS A 19 -7.94 -15.78 9.65
C LYS A 19 -9.24 -15.98 10.44
N LYS A 20 -9.63 -15.02 11.28
CA LYS A 20 -10.86 -15.15 12.08
C LYS A 20 -12.11 -15.11 11.22
N GLY A 21 -12.11 -14.26 10.21
CA GLY A 21 -13.19 -14.16 9.23
C GLY A 21 -13.44 -15.48 8.50
N TYR A 22 -12.36 -16.14 8.07
CA TYR A 22 -12.47 -17.43 7.36
C TYR A 22 -13.08 -18.53 8.23
N VAL A 23 -12.63 -18.66 9.48
CA VAL A 23 -13.19 -19.64 10.43
C VAL A 23 -14.68 -19.34 10.67
N PHE A 24 -15.03 -18.07 10.85
CA PHE A 24 -16.43 -17.66 11.09
C PHE A 24 -17.34 -18.04 9.89
N VAL A 25 -16.92 -17.78 8.67
CA VAL A 25 -17.69 -18.12 7.45
C VAL A 25 -17.91 -19.63 7.36
N ARG A 26 -16.89 -20.46 7.63
CA ARG A 26 -17.01 -21.93 7.59
C ARG A 26 -18.04 -22.44 8.60
N TRP A 27 -18.01 -21.92 9.84
CA TRP A 27 -19.00 -22.29 10.84
C TRP A 27 -20.41 -21.83 10.46
N GLY A 28 -20.53 -20.63 9.88
CA GLY A 28 -21.79 -20.11 9.37
C GLY A 28 -22.37 -21.02 8.28
N LEU A 29 -21.56 -21.45 7.30
CA LEU A 29 -21.97 -22.35 6.24
C LEU A 29 -22.43 -23.72 6.80
N LEU A 30 -21.68 -24.25 7.78
CA LEU A 30 -22.06 -25.52 8.41
C LEU A 30 -23.41 -25.42 9.14
N LEU A 31 -23.64 -24.33 9.87
CA LEU A 31 -24.90 -24.10 10.59
C LEU A 31 -26.08 -23.87 9.65
N LEU A 32 -25.85 -23.27 8.47
CA LEU A 32 -26.89 -23.08 7.44
C LEU A 32 -27.44 -24.41 6.88
N ILE A 33 -26.69 -25.49 6.99
CA ILE A 33 -27.13 -26.83 6.54
C ILE A 33 -28.34 -27.30 7.37
N ILE A 34 -28.42 -26.96 8.66
CA ILE A 34 -29.48 -27.44 9.57
C ILE A 34 -30.89 -27.00 9.10
N PRO A 35 -31.18 -25.69 8.92
CA PRO A 35 -32.48 -25.28 8.46
C PRO A 35 -32.79 -25.78 7.04
N ILE A 36 -31.83 -25.85 6.15
CA ILE A 36 -32.01 -26.39 4.79
C ILE A 36 -32.48 -27.86 4.88
N PHE A 37 -31.80 -28.65 5.74
CA PHE A 37 -32.16 -30.06 5.95
C PHE A 37 -33.57 -30.20 6.54
N LEU A 38 -33.92 -29.43 7.55
CA LEU A 38 -35.23 -29.50 8.21
C LEU A 38 -36.39 -29.13 7.29
N ILE A 39 -36.15 -28.22 6.36
CA ILE A 39 -37.17 -27.81 5.36
C ILE A 39 -37.38 -28.91 4.29
N VAL A 40 -36.28 -29.55 3.87
CA VAL A 40 -36.28 -30.44 2.70
C VAL A 40 -36.64 -31.88 3.07
N SER A 41 -36.36 -32.32 4.32
CA SER A 41 -36.43 -33.77 4.59
C SER A 41 -37.74 -34.25 5.23
N UNK A 42 -38.20 -35.01 4.57
CA UNK A 42 -39.29 -35.63 4.96
C UNK A 42 -39.16 -37.05 5.24
N LYS A 43 -38.08 -37.52 5.08
CA LYS A 43 -37.91 -38.99 5.24
C LYS A 43 -37.09 -39.33 6.51
N PRO A 44 -37.61 -40.13 7.44
CA PRO A 44 -36.93 -40.42 8.71
C PRO A 44 -35.52 -41.04 8.55
N PHE A 45 -35.33 -41.86 7.51
CA PHE A 45 -34.03 -42.53 7.25
C PHE A 45 -32.91 -41.54 6.93
N LEU A 46 -33.22 -40.40 6.36
CA LEU A 46 -32.24 -39.37 6.07
C LEU A 46 -31.71 -38.68 7.34
N TYR A 47 -32.46 -38.67 8.44
CA TYR A 47 -32.03 -38.03 9.71
C TYR A 47 -30.77 -38.64 10.27
N VAL A 48 -30.64 -39.98 10.28
CA VAL A 48 -29.45 -40.66 10.80
C VAL A 48 -28.21 -40.33 9.96
N ARG A 49 -28.35 -40.45 8.62
CA ARG A 49 -27.27 -40.13 7.67
C ARG A 49 -26.82 -38.66 7.80
N PHE A 50 -27.78 -37.76 7.90
CA PHE A 50 -27.53 -36.32 8.05
C PHE A 50 -26.70 -36.03 9.30
N TRP A 51 -27.15 -36.52 10.47
CA TRP A 51 -26.46 -36.23 11.73
C TRP A 51 -25.06 -36.84 11.77
N PHE A 52 -24.87 -38.00 11.15
CA PHE A 52 -23.56 -38.63 11.02
C PHE A 52 -22.59 -37.74 10.19
N VAL A 53 -23.02 -37.30 9.02
CA VAL A 53 -22.19 -36.44 8.14
C VAL A 53 -21.97 -35.07 8.78
N PHE A 54 -23.00 -34.53 9.43
CA PHE A 54 -22.91 -33.25 10.16
C PHE A 54 -21.90 -33.31 11.31
N ALA A 55 -21.94 -34.40 12.10
CA ALA A 55 -20.96 -34.62 13.17
C ALA A 55 -19.52 -34.70 12.62
N PHE A 56 -19.35 -35.45 11.53
CA PHE A 56 -18.04 -35.54 10.87
C PHE A 56 -17.52 -34.18 10.41
N ALA A 57 -18.38 -33.41 9.74
CA ALA A 57 -18.03 -32.05 9.27
C ALA A 57 -17.73 -31.08 10.43
N SER A 58 -18.46 -31.25 11.55
CA SER A 58 -18.19 -30.45 12.76
C SER A 58 -16.81 -30.75 13.35
N VAL A 59 -16.45 -32.02 13.47
CA VAL A 59 -15.11 -32.44 13.92
C VAL A 59 -14.04 -31.91 12.97
N TYR A 60 -14.24 -32.05 11.67
CA TYR A 60 -13.34 -31.50 10.65
C TYR A 60 -13.16 -29.99 10.81
N ASN A 61 -14.25 -29.24 11.03
CA ASN A 61 -14.19 -27.79 11.25
C ASN A 61 -13.46 -27.42 12.55
N VAL A 62 -13.66 -28.15 13.63
CA VAL A 62 -12.93 -27.93 14.91
C VAL A 62 -11.44 -28.12 14.70
N VAL A 63 -11.04 -29.29 14.16
CA VAL A 63 -9.62 -29.61 13.92
C VAL A 63 -8.99 -28.57 13.01
N PHE A 64 -9.66 -28.23 11.91
CA PHE A 64 -9.20 -27.20 10.99
C PHE A 64 -9.04 -25.85 11.68
N SER A 65 -10.04 -25.40 12.45
CA SER A 65 -10.01 -24.10 13.15
C SER A 65 -8.82 -24.00 14.11
N ILE A 66 -8.57 -25.05 14.88
CA ILE A 66 -7.42 -25.12 15.79
C ILE A 66 -6.11 -25.01 15.03
N LEU A 67 -5.92 -25.82 13.98
CA LEU A 67 -4.69 -25.84 13.18
C LEU A 67 -4.46 -24.51 12.47
N TYR A 68 -5.52 -23.92 11.91
CA TYR A 68 -5.44 -22.69 11.13
C TYR A 68 -5.14 -21.47 12.03
N LEU A 69 -5.79 -21.37 13.19
CA LEU A 69 -5.56 -20.26 14.12
C LEU A 69 -4.17 -20.34 14.79
N LYS A 70 -3.70 -21.56 15.12
CA LYS A 70 -2.38 -21.77 15.73
C LYS A 70 -1.21 -21.68 14.74
N SER A 71 -1.45 -21.88 13.44
CA SER A 71 -0.36 -21.91 12.46
C SER A 71 0.17 -20.50 12.17
N LYS A 72 1.50 -20.35 12.22
CA LYS A 72 2.22 -19.21 11.66
C LYS A 72 2.24 -19.24 10.12
N LEU A 73 1.67 -20.26 9.51
CA LEU A 73 1.70 -20.59 8.08
C LEU A 73 0.61 -19.87 7.26
N ALA A 74 0.12 -18.74 7.71
CA ALA A 74 -1.03 -18.05 7.11
C ALA A 74 -0.79 -17.46 5.69
N GLY A 75 0.35 -17.70 5.08
CA GLY A 75 0.71 -17.00 3.85
C GLY A 75 0.58 -17.75 2.52
N LYS A 76 0.95 -19.01 2.41
CA LYS A 76 1.21 -19.57 1.07
C LYS A 76 0.58 -20.92 0.70
N ASN A 77 0.22 -21.81 1.64
CA ASN A 77 -0.05 -23.21 1.29
C ASN A 77 -1.44 -23.77 1.65
N PHE A 78 -2.44 -22.94 1.90
CA PHE A 78 -3.79 -23.43 2.25
C PHE A 78 -4.76 -23.57 1.07
N GLY A 79 -4.28 -23.44 -0.17
CA GLY A 79 -5.11 -23.62 -1.36
C GLY A 79 -5.82 -24.97 -1.43
N PHE A 80 -5.18 -26.04 -0.94
CA PHE A 80 -5.74 -27.39 -0.97
C PHE A 80 -7.01 -27.54 -0.10
N ILE A 81 -7.19 -26.69 0.93
CA ILE A 81 -8.35 -26.74 1.83
C ILE A 81 -9.65 -26.46 1.07
N PHE A 82 -9.60 -25.55 0.10
CA PHE A 82 -10.79 -25.26 -0.70
C PHE A 82 -11.20 -26.44 -1.57
N TYR A 83 -10.24 -27.25 -2.03
CA TYR A 83 -10.51 -28.51 -2.71
C TYR A 83 -11.14 -29.53 -1.74
N ALA A 84 -10.67 -29.59 -0.50
CA ALA A 84 -11.26 -30.43 0.55
C ALA A 84 -12.68 -29.97 0.90
N ASP A 85 -12.92 -28.73 1.02
CA ASP A 85 -14.25 -28.17 1.25
C ASP A 85 -15.22 -28.40 0.09
N UNK A 86 -14.86 -28.35 -1.00
CA UNK A 86 -15.59 -28.64 -2.06
C UNK A 86 -15.91 -30.02 -2.16
N LEU A 87 -14.93 -30.83 -2.00
CA LEU A 87 -15.13 -32.29 -1.96
C LEU A 87 -16.14 -32.69 -0.84
N LEU A 88 -15.95 -32.17 0.33
CA LEU A 88 -16.80 -32.46 1.50
C LEU A 88 -18.27 -32.12 1.23
N VAL A 89 -18.57 -30.97 0.64
CA VAL A 89 -19.94 -30.59 0.26
C VAL A 89 -20.51 -31.52 -0.82
N SER A 90 -19.68 -31.93 -1.76
CA SER A 90 -20.08 -32.90 -2.80
C SER A 90 -20.40 -34.27 -2.18
N ILE A 91 -19.61 -34.73 -1.21
CA ILE A 91 -19.85 -35.94 -0.42
C ILE A 91 -21.16 -35.80 0.39
N PHE A 92 -21.38 -34.66 1.02
CA PHE A 92 -22.63 -34.33 1.70
C PHE A 92 -23.82 -34.49 0.75
N SER A 93 -23.72 -33.91 -0.44
CA SER A 93 -24.78 -34.00 -1.45
C SER A 93 -25.08 -35.47 -1.82
N TYR A 94 -24.03 -36.29 -2.00
CA TYR A 94 -24.15 -37.73 -2.30
C TYR A 94 -24.95 -38.46 -1.22
N PHE A 95 -24.58 -38.30 0.07
CA PHE A 95 -25.27 -38.99 1.17
C PHE A 95 -26.71 -38.51 1.41
N LEU A 96 -27.04 -37.29 1.01
CA LEU A 96 -28.34 -36.67 1.23
C LEU A 96 -29.25 -36.73 -0.02
N GLY A 97 -28.94 -37.59 -0.98
CA GLY A 97 -29.79 -37.88 -2.13
C GLY A 97 -29.27 -37.35 -3.46
N GLY A 98 -28.01 -37.03 -3.57
CA GLY A 98 -27.36 -36.67 -4.84
C GLY A 98 -28.05 -35.49 -5.55
N LEU A 99 -28.56 -35.74 -6.75
CA LEU A 99 -29.31 -34.74 -7.54
C LEU A 99 -30.65 -34.32 -6.92
N GLN A 100 -31.15 -34.99 -5.90
CA GLN A 100 -32.38 -34.57 -5.22
C GLN A 100 -32.07 -33.57 -4.08
N SER A 101 -30.79 -33.50 -3.64
CA SER A 101 -30.35 -32.60 -2.56
C SER A 101 -30.10 -31.19 -3.08
N ASP A 102 -30.53 -30.18 -2.34
CA ASP A 102 -30.25 -28.76 -2.61
C ASP A 102 -28.98 -28.23 -1.92
N ILE A 103 -28.23 -29.10 -1.24
CA ILE A 103 -26.98 -28.75 -0.54
C ILE A 103 -25.90 -28.25 -1.53
N TYR A 104 -25.99 -28.59 -2.81
CA TYR A 104 -25.08 -28.06 -3.85
C TYR A 104 -24.98 -26.53 -3.84
N VAL A 105 -25.99 -25.82 -3.31
CA VAL A 105 -25.98 -24.36 -3.17
C VAL A 105 -24.78 -23.89 -2.34
N LEU A 106 -24.33 -24.70 -1.38
CA LEU A 106 -23.15 -24.36 -0.58
C LEU A 106 -21.85 -24.28 -1.41
N LEU A 107 -21.80 -24.98 -2.56
CA LEU A 107 -20.66 -24.88 -3.48
C LEU A 107 -20.46 -23.45 -4.01
N PHE A 108 -21.57 -22.73 -4.22
CA PHE A 108 -21.52 -21.32 -4.66
C PHE A 108 -20.85 -20.44 -3.59
N PHE A 109 -21.21 -20.63 -2.33
CA PHE A 109 -20.63 -19.84 -1.24
C PHE A 109 -19.14 -20.13 -1.07
N ILE A 110 -18.72 -21.40 -1.24
CA ILE A 110 -17.29 -21.77 -1.17
C ILE A 110 -16.52 -21.12 -2.32
N ILE A 111 -17.03 -21.20 -3.55
CA ILE A 111 -16.42 -20.59 -4.74
C ILE A 111 -16.37 -19.04 -4.57
N ALA A 112 -17.47 -18.43 -4.11
CA ALA A 112 -17.55 -17.01 -3.88
C ALA A 112 -16.52 -16.56 -2.84
N TYR A 113 -16.47 -17.23 -1.70
CA TYR A 113 -15.51 -16.89 -0.63
C TYR A 113 -14.07 -17.09 -1.08
N TYR A 114 -13.79 -18.21 -1.76
CA TYR A 114 -12.44 -18.48 -2.29
C TYR A 114 -11.99 -17.40 -3.28
N GLY A 115 -12.91 -16.97 -4.12
CA GLY A 115 -12.67 -15.92 -5.10
C GLY A 115 -12.18 -14.62 -4.49
N THR A 116 -12.69 -14.24 -3.33
CA THR A 116 -12.27 -12.98 -2.68
C THR A 116 -10.80 -12.98 -2.25
N SER A 117 -10.19 -14.15 -2.10
CA SER A 117 -8.83 -14.29 -1.55
C SER A 117 -7.78 -14.72 -2.58
N ARG A 118 -8.15 -14.93 -3.86
CA ARG A 118 -7.27 -15.54 -4.86
C ARG A 118 -7.35 -14.86 -6.25
N ASP A 119 -6.54 -15.37 -7.16
CA ASP A 119 -6.52 -14.95 -8.56
C ASP A 119 -7.56 -15.73 -9.39
N VAL A 120 -7.88 -15.22 -10.57
CA VAL A 120 -8.87 -15.79 -11.50
C VAL A 120 -8.51 -17.22 -11.92
N SER A 121 -7.22 -17.50 -12.15
CA SER A 121 -6.75 -18.87 -12.51
C SER A 121 -7.09 -19.88 -11.42
N SER A 122 -6.94 -19.51 -10.16
CA SER A 122 -7.29 -20.38 -9.02
C SER A 122 -8.80 -20.64 -8.93
N ILE A 123 -9.63 -19.61 -9.21
CA ILE A 123 -11.10 -19.76 -9.23
C ILE A 123 -11.50 -20.74 -10.32
N THR A 124 -10.93 -20.62 -11.51
CA THR A 124 -11.22 -21.52 -12.65
C THR A 124 -10.89 -22.97 -12.29
N LYS A 125 -9.72 -23.22 -11.71
CA LYS A 125 -9.28 -24.57 -11.31
C LYS A 125 -10.22 -25.19 -10.28
N ILE A 126 -10.58 -24.44 -9.24
CA ILE A 126 -11.47 -24.97 -8.19
C ILE A 126 -12.90 -25.19 -8.72
N SER A 127 -13.37 -24.35 -9.62
CA SER A 127 -14.70 -24.53 -10.24
C SER A 127 -14.76 -25.79 -11.11
N ILE A 128 -13.72 -26.04 -11.92
CA ILE A 128 -13.60 -27.27 -12.72
C ILE A 128 -13.58 -28.50 -11.79
N PHE A 129 -12.76 -28.47 -10.75
CA PHE A 129 -12.69 -29.54 -9.76
C PHE A 129 -14.05 -29.79 -9.11
N THR A 130 -14.77 -28.72 -8.72
CA THR A 130 -16.10 -28.78 -8.11
C THR A 130 -17.13 -29.44 -9.05
N ILE A 131 -17.13 -29.04 -10.32
CA ILE A 131 -18.03 -29.61 -11.33
C ILE A 131 -17.75 -31.11 -11.49
N ILE A 132 -16.49 -31.49 -11.65
CA ILE A 132 -16.11 -32.91 -11.84
C ILE A 132 -16.53 -33.75 -10.63
N THR A 133 -16.17 -33.32 -9.41
CA THR A 133 -16.52 -34.07 -8.18
C THR A 133 -18.04 -34.16 -7.99
N TYR A 134 -18.75 -33.06 -8.23
CA TYR A 134 -20.20 -33.04 -8.12
C TYR A 134 -20.85 -33.96 -9.15
N CYS A 135 -20.42 -33.98 -10.42
CA CYS A 135 -20.91 -34.85 -11.46
C CYS A 135 -20.71 -36.33 -11.11
N VAL A 136 -19.50 -36.70 -10.71
CA VAL A 136 -19.15 -38.09 -10.37
C VAL A 136 -19.99 -38.58 -9.19
N LEU A 137 -20.08 -37.80 -8.12
CA LEU A 137 -20.82 -38.21 -6.92
C LEU A 137 -22.35 -38.22 -7.16
N SER A 138 -22.86 -37.36 -8.04
CA SER A 138 -24.29 -37.37 -8.43
C SER A 138 -24.61 -38.64 -9.22
N LEU A 139 -23.73 -39.06 -10.13
CA LEU A 139 -23.93 -40.32 -10.89
C LEU A 139 -23.90 -41.54 -9.96
N LEU A 140 -22.95 -41.58 -9.03
CA LEU A 140 -22.82 -42.66 -8.04
C LEU A 140 -24.03 -42.75 -7.11
N SER A 141 -24.67 -41.63 -6.77
CA SER A 141 -25.85 -41.58 -5.88
C SER A 141 -27.07 -42.25 -6.50
N GLU A 142 -27.15 -42.31 -7.84
CA GLU A 142 -28.24 -42.99 -8.60
C GLU A 142 -27.82 -44.45 -8.98
N GLY A 143 -26.82 -45.01 -8.29
CA GLY A 143 -26.34 -46.39 -8.54
C GLY A 143 -25.64 -46.59 -9.87
N GLY A 144 -25.20 -45.53 -10.53
CA GLY A 144 -24.55 -45.59 -11.84
C GLY A 144 -25.53 -45.81 -13.00
N ASN A 145 -26.86 -45.82 -12.74
CA ASN A 145 -27.85 -46.06 -13.76
C ASN A 145 -28.09 -44.82 -14.62
N LEU A 146 -27.56 -44.79 -15.82
CA LEU A 146 -27.69 -43.68 -16.77
C LEU A 146 -29.08 -43.53 -17.36
N ALA A 147 -29.86 -44.59 -17.42
CA ALA A 147 -31.21 -44.57 -18.07
C ALA A 147 -32.22 -43.71 -17.31
N GLY A 148 -32.13 -43.64 -15.98
CA GLY A 148 -32.99 -42.82 -15.14
C GLY A 148 -32.36 -41.51 -14.70
N PHE A 149 -31.15 -41.19 -15.13
CA PHE A 149 -30.38 -40.05 -14.63
C PHE A 149 -30.84 -38.71 -15.23
N ASN A 150 -31.12 -37.73 -14.38
CA ASN A 150 -31.61 -36.42 -14.82
C ASN A 150 -30.44 -35.51 -15.26
N PHE A 151 -29.96 -35.71 -16.49
CA PHE A 151 -28.89 -34.93 -17.10
C PHE A 151 -29.24 -33.44 -17.20
N LEU A 152 -30.50 -33.08 -17.41
CA LEU A 152 -30.91 -31.68 -17.49
C LEU A 152 -30.71 -30.99 -16.15
N LYS A 153 -31.08 -31.62 -15.05
CA LYS A 153 -30.87 -31.06 -13.69
C LYS A 153 -29.39 -30.88 -13.38
N LEU A 154 -28.55 -31.86 -13.76
CA LEU A 154 -27.09 -31.78 -13.59
C LEU A 154 -26.50 -30.63 -14.43
N ALA A 155 -26.92 -30.51 -15.69
CA ALA A 155 -26.46 -29.44 -16.59
C ALA A 155 -26.81 -28.06 -16.05
N ILE A 156 -28.05 -27.85 -15.58
CA ILE A 156 -28.50 -26.60 -14.99
C ILE A 156 -27.60 -26.23 -13.78
N ARG A 157 -27.34 -27.19 -12.89
CA ARG A 157 -26.49 -26.93 -11.71
C ARG A 157 -25.03 -26.63 -12.08
N GLY A 158 -24.50 -27.33 -13.08
CA GLY A 158 -23.16 -27.05 -13.63
C GLY A 158 -23.08 -25.64 -14.22
N MET A 159 -24.11 -25.23 -14.98
CA MET A 159 -24.19 -23.87 -15.51
C MET A 159 -24.21 -22.82 -14.40
N PHE A 160 -24.92 -23.04 -13.30
CA PHE A 160 -24.91 -22.12 -12.15
C PHE A 160 -23.54 -22.01 -11.54
N ILE A 161 -22.80 -23.11 -11.41
CA ILE A 161 -21.42 -23.09 -10.89
C ILE A 161 -20.51 -22.25 -11.82
N ILE A 162 -20.60 -22.47 -13.13
CA ILE A 162 -19.83 -21.72 -14.14
C ILE A 162 -20.18 -20.22 -14.08
N PHE A 163 -21.47 -19.91 -14.04
CA PHE A 163 -21.96 -18.52 -14.00
C PHE A 163 -21.46 -17.80 -12.73
N THR A 164 -21.51 -18.50 -11.59
CA THR A 164 -21.01 -17.95 -10.31
C THR A 164 -19.50 -17.67 -10.40
N ALA A 165 -18.72 -18.64 -10.91
CA ALA A 165 -17.29 -18.50 -11.08
C ALA A 165 -16.92 -17.33 -12.02
N TYR A 166 -17.66 -17.20 -13.12
CA TYR A 166 -17.47 -16.10 -14.08
C TYR A 166 -17.80 -14.74 -13.45
N GLY A 167 -18.94 -14.64 -12.75
CA GLY A 167 -19.35 -13.40 -12.09
C GLY A 167 -18.33 -12.92 -11.05
N ILE A 168 -17.85 -13.84 -10.21
CA ILE A 168 -16.83 -13.56 -9.21
C ILE A 168 -15.52 -13.14 -9.88
N SER A 169 -15.09 -13.85 -10.91
CA SER A 169 -13.87 -13.51 -11.66
C SER A 169 -13.96 -12.10 -12.26
N SER A 170 -15.10 -11.74 -12.82
CA SER A 170 -15.35 -10.40 -13.38
C SER A 170 -15.25 -9.31 -12.31
N ILE A 171 -15.84 -9.53 -11.14
CA ILE A 171 -15.78 -8.59 -10.01
C ILE A 171 -14.32 -8.41 -9.56
N ILE A 172 -13.56 -9.50 -9.43
CA ILE A 172 -12.15 -9.44 -9.00
C ILE A 172 -11.31 -8.65 -10.01
N ILE A 173 -11.51 -8.87 -11.30
CA ILE A 173 -10.82 -8.13 -12.35
C ILE A 173 -11.12 -6.63 -12.24
N GLN A 174 -12.39 -6.27 -12.08
CA GLN A 174 -12.83 -4.87 -11.94
C GLN A 174 -12.21 -4.21 -10.70
N VAL A 175 -12.21 -4.90 -9.56
CA VAL A 175 -11.60 -4.39 -8.31
C VAL A 175 -10.09 -4.17 -8.49
N LYS A 176 -9.39 -5.09 -9.16
CA LYS A 176 -7.95 -4.94 -9.43
C LYS A 176 -7.65 -3.75 -10.35
N ILE A 177 -8.43 -3.59 -11.42
CA ILE A 177 -8.30 -2.45 -12.34
C ILE A 177 -8.52 -1.13 -11.58
N TYR A 178 -9.57 -1.07 -10.77
CA TYR A 178 -9.91 0.10 -9.96
C TYR A 178 -8.77 0.46 -8.98
N ASP A 179 -8.25 -0.54 -8.27
CA ASP A 179 -7.14 -0.35 -7.33
C ASP A 179 -5.85 0.15 -8.02
N GLU A 180 -5.54 -0.40 -9.20
CA GLU A 180 -4.39 0.06 -9.99
C GLU A 180 -4.58 1.49 -10.51
N MET A 181 -5.78 1.83 -10.98
CA MET A 181 -6.10 3.19 -11.42
C MET A 181 -5.94 4.18 -10.26
N HIS A 182 -6.50 3.86 -9.09
CA HIS A 182 -6.35 4.67 -7.88
C HIS A 182 -4.89 4.87 -7.48
N LYS A 183 -4.10 3.80 -7.50
CA LYS A 183 -2.66 3.88 -7.20
C LYS A 183 -1.91 4.78 -8.18
N ARG A 184 -2.26 4.74 -9.46
CA ARG A 184 -1.66 5.60 -10.50
C ARG A 184 -2.04 7.07 -10.29
N GLU A 185 -3.32 7.35 -10.03
CA GLU A 185 -3.80 8.71 -9.74
C GLU A 185 -3.13 9.26 -8.48
N PHE A 186 -3.05 8.46 -7.42
CA PHE A 186 -2.41 8.80 -6.17
C PHE A 186 -0.91 9.10 -6.35
N LYS A 187 -0.22 8.31 -7.16
CA LYS A 187 1.18 8.56 -7.51
C LYS A 187 1.33 9.85 -8.33
N ARG A 188 0.48 10.08 -9.31
CA ARG A 188 0.45 11.32 -10.11
C ARG A 188 0.17 12.55 -9.26
N ALA A 189 -0.69 12.42 -8.26
CA ALA A 189 -1.03 13.51 -7.34
C ALA A 189 0.09 13.82 -6.34
N ARG A 190 1.14 13.00 -6.22
CA ARG A 190 2.21 13.11 -5.23
C ARG A 190 3.58 13.43 -5.79
N THR A 191 3.77 13.33 -7.11
CA THR A 191 5.08 13.56 -7.73
C THR A 191 5.06 14.78 -8.64
N ASP A 192 6.18 15.49 -8.66
CA ASP A 192 6.45 16.52 -9.66
C ASP A 192 6.88 15.86 -10.96
N LYS A 193 6.20 16.17 -12.05
CA LYS A 193 6.40 15.52 -13.36
C LYS A 193 7.74 15.84 -13.99
N LEU A 194 8.29 16.99 -13.69
CA LEU A 194 9.55 17.46 -14.31
C LEU A 194 10.76 16.78 -13.65
N THR A 195 10.78 16.73 -12.31
CA THR A 195 11.94 16.27 -11.56
C THR A 195 11.83 14.82 -11.05
N GLY A 196 10.62 14.27 -11.05
CA GLY A 196 10.35 12.93 -10.49
C GLY A 196 10.34 12.87 -8.96
N LEU A 197 10.63 13.98 -8.28
CA LEU A 197 10.61 14.08 -6.82
C LEU A 197 9.16 14.14 -6.31
N ALA A 198 8.98 14.04 -5.02
CA ALA A 198 7.69 14.35 -4.41
C ALA A 198 7.33 15.82 -4.66
N ASN A 199 6.04 16.11 -4.71
CA ASN A 199 5.56 17.49 -4.83
C ASN A 199 5.20 18.08 -3.45
N ARG A 200 4.88 19.37 -3.42
CA ARG A 200 4.50 20.10 -2.21
C ARG A 200 3.31 19.46 -1.49
N HIS A 201 2.32 18.95 -2.24
CA HIS A 201 1.15 18.30 -1.63
C HIS A 201 1.56 17.06 -0.81
N TYR A 202 2.47 16.24 -1.34
CA TYR A 202 3.00 15.09 -0.62
C TYR A 202 3.80 15.51 0.62
N PHE A 203 4.61 16.58 0.50
CA PHE A 203 5.35 17.15 1.62
C PHE A 203 4.41 17.54 2.78
N ASP A 204 3.35 18.29 2.48
CA ASP A 204 2.39 18.76 3.49
C ASP A 204 1.73 17.60 4.23
N GLN A 205 1.44 16.50 3.52
CA GLN A 205 0.90 15.27 4.12
C GLN A 205 1.92 14.55 5.01
N LYS A 206 3.20 14.54 4.61
CA LYS A 206 4.24 13.76 5.28
C LYS A 206 4.91 14.47 6.45
N LEU A 207 4.94 15.78 6.44
CA LEU A 207 5.70 16.58 7.41
C LEU A 207 5.33 16.22 8.87
N GLU A 208 4.04 16.19 9.19
CA GLU A 208 3.55 15.85 10.54
C GLU A 208 3.83 14.37 10.90
N GLU A 209 3.67 13.48 9.93
CA GLU A 209 3.96 12.05 10.11
C GLU A 209 5.44 11.81 10.45
N GLU A 210 6.34 12.53 9.77
CA GLU A 210 7.79 12.46 9.99
C GLU A 210 8.19 13.03 11.36
N ALA A 211 7.57 14.12 11.78
CA ALA A 211 7.77 14.71 13.10
C ALA A 211 7.34 13.75 14.22
N LEU A 212 6.15 13.14 14.08
CA LEU A 212 5.67 12.12 15.03
C LEU A 212 6.60 10.91 15.12
N TYR A 213 7.16 10.47 13.99
CA TYR A 213 8.17 9.41 13.97
C TYR A 213 9.42 9.82 14.75
N ALA A 214 9.90 11.05 14.54
CA ALA A 214 11.06 11.59 15.24
C ALA A 214 10.85 11.65 16.77
N GLU A 215 9.68 12.14 17.20
CA GLU A 215 9.31 12.15 18.62
C GLU A 215 9.29 10.73 19.23
N TYR A 216 8.61 9.80 18.56
CA TYR A 216 8.45 8.43 19.05
C TYR A 216 9.77 7.68 19.10
N SER A 217 10.62 7.85 18.09
CA SER A 217 11.93 7.17 18.00
C SER A 217 13.03 7.82 18.86
N GLY A 218 12.82 9.07 19.29
CA GLY A 218 13.84 9.88 19.98
C GLY A 218 14.99 10.29 19.06
N LYS A 219 14.79 10.25 17.73
CA LYS A 219 15.82 10.54 16.73
C LYS A 219 15.50 11.83 15.98
N PRO A 220 16.50 12.58 15.57
CA PRO A 220 16.26 13.87 14.91
C PRO A 220 15.69 13.71 13.49
N LEU A 221 14.93 14.73 13.09
CA LEU A 221 14.48 14.95 11.71
C LEU A 221 15.08 16.27 11.22
N ASN A 222 15.82 16.23 10.12
CA ASN A 222 16.42 17.41 9.50
C ASN A 222 15.58 17.87 8.32
N VAL A 223 15.37 19.18 8.22
CA VAL A 223 14.75 19.86 7.07
C VAL A 223 15.86 20.62 6.35
N LEU A 224 16.15 20.21 5.12
CA LEU A 224 17.09 20.90 4.22
C LEU A 224 16.28 21.60 3.16
N MET A 225 16.36 22.92 3.08
CA MET A 225 15.68 23.72 2.07
C MET A 225 16.70 24.28 1.09
N PHE A 226 16.51 24.01 -0.18
CA PHE A 226 17.40 24.40 -1.27
C PHE A 226 16.70 25.35 -2.23
N ASP A 227 17.48 26.24 -2.82
CA ASP A 227 17.00 27.11 -3.90
C ASP A 227 18.15 27.36 -4.88
N ILE A 228 17.88 27.20 -6.17
CA ILE A 228 18.87 27.36 -7.24
C ILE A 228 19.23 28.85 -7.40
N ASP A 229 20.49 29.16 -7.22
CA ASP A 229 21.00 30.55 -7.24
C ASP A 229 20.89 31.14 -8.66
N ASN A 230 20.29 32.33 -8.76
CA ASN A 230 20.15 33.07 -10.01
C ASN A 230 19.35 32.31 -11.09
N PHE A 231 18.44 31.42 -10.73
CA PHE A 231 17.65 30.60 -11.68
C PHE A 231 16.88 31.46 -12.68
N LYS A 232 16.32 32.61 -12.24
CA LYS A 232 15.64 33.56 -13.13
C LYS A 232 16.61 34.08 -14.20
N VAL A 233 17.83 34.48 -13.83
CA VAL A 233 18.86 34.98 -14.78
C VAL A 233 19.22 33.88 -15.78
N TYR A 234 19.31 32.63 -15.33
CA TYR A 234 19.55 31.48 -16.19
C TYR A 234 18.41 31.32 -17.24
N ASN A 235 17.16 31.38 -16.77
CA ASN A 235 16.00 31.28 -17.65
C ASN A 235 15.96 32.45 -18.68
N ASP A 236 16.25 33.66 -18.22
CA ASP A 236 16.26 34.85 -19.09
C ASP A 236 17.37 34.74 -20.16
N SER A 237 18.48 34.05 -19.85
CA SER A 237 19.62 33.88 -20.77
C SER A 237 19.47 32.72 -21.74
N TYR A 238 18.90 31.58 -21.28
CA TYR A 238 18.88 30.33 -22.05
C TYR A 238 17.48 29.83 -22.39
N GLY A 239 16.45 30.46 -21.86
CA GLY A 239 15.05 30.07 -22.06
C GLY A 239 14.57 29.00 -21.09
N HIS A 240 13.26 28.94 -20.92
CA HIS A 240 12.60 28.03 -19.95
C HIS A 240 12.88 26.54 -20.20
N ILE A 241 13.10 26.14 -21.46
CA ILE A 241 13.40 24.72 -21.78
C ILE A 241 14.71 24.28 -21.13
N GLU A 242 15.74 25.13 -21.19
CA GLU A 242 17.02 24.85 -20.52
C GLU A 242 16.89 24.94 -19.00
N GLY A 243 16.06 25.86 -18.48
CA GLY A 243 15.70 25.89 -17.06
C GLY A 243 15.05 24.59 -16.58
N ASP A 244 14.13 24.05 -17.38
CA ASP A 244 13.48 22.75 -17.08
C ASP A 244 14.50 21.59 -17.03
N LYS A 245 15.46 21.59 -17.94
CA LYS A 245 16.56 20.59 -17.92
C LYS A 245 17.42 20.74 -16.67
N LEU A 246 17.72 21.95 -16.25
CA LEU A 246 18.48 22.24 -15.02
C LEU A 246 17.72 21.76 -13.78
N LEU A 247 16.41 22.02 -13.69
CA LEU A 247 15.54 21.52 -12.60
C LEU A 247 15.53 19.99 -12.56
N SER A 248 15.42 19.35 -13.72
CA SER A 248 15.44 17.89 -13.84
C SER A 248 16.78 17.30 -13.43
N LEU A 249 17.89 17.92 -13.86
CA LEU A 249 19.25 17.57 -13.47
C LEU A 249 19.42 17.68 -11.95
N PHE A 250 18.98 18.78 -11.35
CA PHE A 250 19.08 18.97 -9.88
C PHE A 250 18.26 17.95 -9.11
N GLY A 251 17.06 17.62 -9.58
CA GLY A 251 16.24 16.53 -9.03
C GLY A 251 16.99 15.19 -9.03
N ASN A 252 17.67 14.87 -10.12
CA ASN A 252 18.49 13.64 -10.24
C ASN A 252 19.70 13.67 -9.28
N ILE A 253 20.37 14.80 -9.15
CA ILE A 253 21.49 14.98 -8.19
C ILE A 253 20.99 14.70 -6.75
N ILE A 254 19.85 15.25 -6.38
CA ILE A 254 19.24 15.00 -5.07
C ILE A 254 19.02 13.49 -4.87
N LEU A 255 18.33 12.83 -5.82
CA LEU A 255 18.01 11.39 -5.74
C LEU A 255 19.25 10.50 -5.57
N GLN A 256 20.37 10.85 -6.23
CA GLN A 256 21.63 10.12 -6.14
C GLN A 256 22.38 10.40 -4.82
N SER A 257 22.06 11.51 -4.16
CA SER A 257 22.76 11.99 -2.97
C SER A 257 22.10 11.61 -1.65
N ILE A 258 20.93 10.97 -1.67
CA ILE A 258 20.14 10.68 -0.46
C ILE A 258 19.80 9.19 -0.36
N ARG A 259 19.34 8.77 0.82
CA ARG A 259 18.88 7.40 1.10
C ARG A 259 17.43 7.22 0.62
N LYS A 260 17.01 5.98 0.41
CA LYS A 260 15.60 5.63 0.08
C LYS A 260 14.60 6.03 1.18
N THR A 261 15.07 6.20 2.39
CA THR A 261 14.24 6.62 3.54
C THR A 261 14.02 8.11 3.60
N ASP A 262 14.83 8.90 2.91
CA ASP A 262 14.75 10.35 2.90
C ASP A 262 13.67 10.79 1.89
N ILE A 263 13.06 11.93 2.13
CA ILE A 263 11.94 12.42 1.31
C ILE A 263 12.38 13.68 0.55
N PRO A 264 12.78 13.55 -0.73
CA PRO A 264 13.08 14.72 -1.55
C PRO A 264 11.81 15.26 -2.21
N VAL A 265 11.66 16.57 -2.17
CA VAL A 265 10.45 17.29 -2.61
C VAL A 265 10.85 18.46 -3.50
N ARG A 266 10.15 18.65 -4.62
CA ARG A 266 10.12 19.95 -5.29
C ARG A 266 9.01 20.79 -4.64
N TYR A 267 9.42 21.82 -3.89
CA TYR A 267 8.53 22.60 -3.04
C TYR A 267 7.90 23.77 -3.78
N GLY A 268 8.66 24.39 -4.67
CA GLY A 268 8.25 25.52 -5.49
C GLY A 268 8.83 25.44 -6.90
N GLY A 269 8.88 26.56 -7.58
CA GLY A 269 9.42 26.66 -8.93
C GLY A 269 10.87 26.16 -9.02
N GLU A 270 11.73 26.78 -8.21
CA GLU A 270 13.18 26.49 -8.13
C GLU A 270 13.61 26.08 -6.72
N GLU A 271 12.62 25.79 -5.85
CA GLU A 271 12.80 25.45 -4.45
C GLU A 271 12.61 23.94 -4.22
N PHE A 272 13.50 23.37 -3.41
CA PHE A 272 13.47 21.95 -3.08
C PHE A 272 13.63 21.77 -1.57
N ILE A 273 12.95 20.76 -1.03
CA ILE A 273 13.08 20.38 0.39
C ILE A 273 13.47 18.90 0.46
N ILE A 274 14.31 18.57 1.43
CA ILE A 274 14.62 17.17 1.77
C ILE A 274 14.35 16.98 3.27
N LEU A 275 13.53 15.98 3.61
CA LEU A 275 13.36 15.52 4.98
C LEU A 275 14.31 14.33 5.19
N ILE A 276 15.25 14.46 6.15
CA ILE A 276 16.26 13.43 6.44
C ILE A 276 16.11 12.95 7.88
N ARG A 277 15.83 11.67 8.04
CA ARG A 277 15.69 11.00 9.35
C ARG A 277 17.05 10.54 9.90
N ASP A 278 17.13 10.46 11.22
CA ASP A 278 18.14 9.68 11.95
C ASP A 278 19.58 10.10 11.63
N LEU A 279 19.79 11.40 11.36
CA LEU A 279 21.12 11.99 11.20
C LEU A 279 21.28 13.18 12.14
N ASP A 280 22.45 13.32 12.74
CA ASP A 280 22.82 14.55 13.44
C ASP A 280 22.94 15.73 12.44
N LEU A 281 22.96 16.94 12.97
CA LEU A 281 22.94 18.17 12.17
C LEU A 281 24.19 18.29 11.27
N GLU A 282 25.36 17.90 11.76
CA GLU A 282 26.64 17.92 11.02
C GLU A 282 26.58 16.96 9.82
N MET A 283 26.07 15.74 10.04
CA MET A 283 25.88 14.77 8.94
C MET A 283 24.88 15.27 7.92
N ALA A 284 23.79 15.92 8.36
CA ALA A 284 22.80 16.52 7.46
C ALA A 284 23.45 17.66 6.64
N LYS A 285 24.31 18.49 7.25
CA LYS A 285 25.09 19.52 6.56
C LYS A 285 25.99 18.92 5.48
N ASN A 286 26.65 17.80 5.78
CA ASN A 286 27.49 17.08 4.79
C ASN A 286 26.67 16.58 3.59
N VAL A 287 25.41 16.15 3.80
CA VAL A 287 24.50 15.80 2.70
C VAL A 287 24.19 17.04 1.85
N GLY A 288 23.88 18.17 2.50
CA GLY A 288 23.65 19.45 1.83
C GLY A 288 24.83 19.87 0.97
N ASP A 289 26.03 19.83 1.54
CA ASP A 289 27.28 20.17 0.84
C ASP A 289 27.59 19.22 -0.32
N ARG A 290 27.30 17.93 -0.17
CA ARG A 290 27.46 16.95 -1.26
C ARG A 290 26.58 17.32 -2.44
N ILE A 291 25.29 17.64 -2.20
CA ILE A 291 24.35 18.03 -3.24
C ILE A 291 24.80 19.33 -3.93
N ARG A 292 25.18 20.35 -3.13
CA ARG A 292 25.68 21.63 -3.63
C ARG A 292 26.91 21.44 -4.52
N ASN A 293 27.90 20.70 -4.03
CA ASN A 293 29.15 20.43 -4.75
C ASN A 293 28.92 19.64 -6.04
N GLN A 294 27.96 18.71 -6.05
CA GLN A 294 27.63 17.93 -7.23
C GLN A 294 27.05 18.83 -8.34
N LEU A 295 26.12 19.73 -8.01
CA LEU A 295 25.58 20.69 -8.99
C LEU A 295 26.68 21.61 -9.53
N GLU A 296 27.54 22.11 -8.65
CA GLU A 296 28.67 22.98 -9.04
C GLU A 296 29.62 22.27 -10.02
N LYS A 297 29.92 20.99 -9.80
CA LYS A 297 30.76 20.18 -10.71
C LYS A 297 30.12 19.92 -12.06
N GLU A 298 28.81 19.58 -12.08
CA GLU A 298 28.08 19.35 -13.32
C GLU A 298 28.05 20.62 -14.18
N ASN A 299 27.93 21.78 -13.55
CA ASN A 299 27.99 23.08 -14.24
C ASN A 299 29.35 23.34 -14.87
N MET A 300 30.44 23.02 -14.21
CA MET A 300 31.80 23.19 -14.77
C MET A 300 32.00 22.33 -16.03
N SER A 301 31.33 21.18 -16.14
CA SER A 301 31.42 20.33 -17.33
C SER A 301 30.68 20.91 -18.54
N LEU A 302 29.74 21.84 -18.33
CA LEU A 302 28.97 22.52 -19.38
C LEU A 302 29.62 23.85 -19.86
N GLU A 303 30.68 24.31 -19.18
CA GLU A 303 31.35 25.61 -19.37
C GLU A 303 32.21 25.72 -20.65
N ASN A 304 32.08 24.81 -21.61
CA ASN A 304 32.77 24.92 -22.92
C ASN A 304 32.21 26.03 -23.83
N LYS A 305 31.32 26.89 -23.33
CA LYS A 305 30.79 28.07 -24.01
C LYS A 305 31.23 29.33 -23.28
N LYS A 306 31.83 30.27 -23.98
CA LYS A 306 32.51 31.47 -23.50
C LYS A 306 31.70 32.45 -22.64
N ASP A 307 30.38 32.25 -22.51
CA ASP A 307 29.47 33.15 -21.73
C ASP A 307 28.46 32.36 -20.89
N SER A 308 28.89 31.22 -20.29
CA SER A 308 27.97 30.40 -19.49
C SER A 308 27.66 31.03 -18.13
N VAL A 309 26.37 31.22 -17.82
CA VAL A 309 25.90 31.64 -16.49
C VAL A 309 26.16 30.51 -15.50
N LYS A 310 27.02 30.77 -14.53
CA LYS A 310 27.34 29.80 -13.46
C LYS A 310 26.13 29.62 -12.55
N VAL A 311 25.63 28.41 -12.46
CA VAL A 311 24.51 28.04 -11.59
C VAL A 311 25.04 27.30 -10.37
N THR A 312 24.62 27.76 -9.21
CA THR A 312 24.91 27.10 -7.92
C THR A 312 23.62 26.93 -7.14
N VAL A 313 23.68 26.35 -5.98
CA VAL A 313 22.53 26.20 -5.09
C VAL A 313 22.90 26.59 -3.67
N SER A 314 22.00 27.29 -3.01
CA SER A 314 22.09 27.61 -1.59
C SER A 314 21.18 26.68 -0.79
N CYS A 315 21.58 26.35 0.45
CA CYS A 315 20.81 25.45 1.31
C CYS A 315 20.74 26.03 2.72
N GLY A 316 19.55 25.97 3.31
CA GLY A 316 19.31 26.23 4.73
C GLY A 316 18.89 24.95 5.44
N ILE A 317 19.39 24.72 6.66
CA ILE A 317 19.11 23.51 7.43
C ILE A 317 18.57 23.88 8.81
N ALA A 318 17.49 23.19 9.23
CA ALA A 318 17.02 23.21 10.61
C ALA A 318 16.65 21.77 11.03
N GLN A 319 16.70 21.53 12.35
CA GLN A 319 16.53 20.20 12.93
C GLN A 319 15.43 20.19 13.99
N PHE A 320 14.54 19.22 13.90
CA PHE A 320 13.51 18.89 14.88
C PHE A 320 14.04 17.77 15.81
N PRO A 321 13.83 17.81 17.15
CA PRO A 321 13.18 18.90 17.89
C PRO A 321 14.18 19.98 18.39
N LYS A 322 15.44 19.94 17.98
CA LYS A 322 16.51 20.82 18.46
C LYS A 322 16.15 22.31 18.37
N HIS A 323 15.65 22.74 17.21
CA HIS A 323 15.36 24.17 16.96
C HIS A 323 13.94 24.56 17.34
N SER A 324 13.00 23.60 17.35
CA SER A 324 11.61 23.79 17.81
C SER A 324 10.92 22.43 17.98
N ASP A 325 9.99 22.37 18.94
CA ASP A 325 9.04 21.28 19.11
C ASP A 325 7.86 21.34 18.09
N ASN A 326 7.81 22.40 17.28
CA ASN A 326 6.82 22.55 16.22
C ASN A 326 7.51 22.41 14.87
N ILE A 327 7.18 21.34 14.14
CA ILE A 327 7.84 21.03 12.87
C ILE A 327 7.64 22.12 11.81
N LYS A 328 6.52 22.83 11.82
CA LYS A 328 6.28 23.95 10.88
C LYS A 328 7.24 25.09 11.13
N LYS A 329 7.55 25.38 12.40
CA LYS A 329 8.58 26.35 12.76
C LYS A 329 9.98 25.89 12.31
N VAL A 330 10.26 24.58 12.36
CA VAL A 330 11.52 24.07 11.85
C VAL A 330 11.67 24.32 10.35
N VAL A 331 10.58 24.16 9.58
CA VAL A 331 10.57 24.50 8.14
C VAL A 331 10.86 26.00 7.94
N GLU A 332 10.22 26.89 8.73
CA GLU A 332 10.48 28.34 8.69
C GLU A 332 11.93 28.67 9.05
N TYR A 333 12.52 27.95 9.98
CA TYR A 333 13.92 28.14 10.39
C TYR A 333 14.91 27.65 9.31
N ALA A 334 14.58 26.59 8.58
CA ALA A 334 15.34 26.18 7.40
C ALA A 334 15.29 27.25 6.30
N ASP A 335 14.12 27.88 6.09
CA ASP A 335 13.95 28.99 5.15
C ASP A 335 14.77 30.23 5.57
N LYS A 336 14.77 30.59 6.85
CA LYS A 336 15.62 31.68 7.38
C LYS A 336 17.11 31.40 7.15
N ALA A 337 17.55 30.16 7.37
CA ALA A 337 18.94 29.77 7.11
C ALA A 337 19.27 29.84 5.61
N LEU A 338 18.38 29.42 4.74
CA LEU A 338 18.51 29.56 3.29
C LEU A 338 18.60 31.05 2.86
N TYR A 339 17.73 31.89 3.41
CA TYR A 339 17.76 33.32 3.16
C TYR A 339 19.10 33.92 3.57
N HIS A 340 19.64 33.52 4.73
CA HIS A 340 20.96 33.94 5.17
C HIS A 340 22.08 33.48 4.20
N ALA A 341 22.03 32.21 3.73
CA ALA A 341 22.96 31.69 2.74
C ALA A 341 22.97 32.56 1.46
N LYS A 342 21.77 32.91 0.96
CA LYS A 342 21.61 33.77 -0.23
C LYS A 342 22.19 35.17 -0.03
N ARG A 343 21.99 35.78 1.15
CA ARG A 343 22.47 37.14 1.44
C ARG A 343 23.98 37.22 1.70
N THR A 344 24.60 36.12 2.15
CA THR A 344 26.03 36.11 2.53
C THR A 344 26.93 35.50 1.43
N GLY A 345 26.47 35.51 0.18
CA GLY A 345 27.30 35.19 -0.97
C GLY A 345 26.87 33.98 -1.79
N LYS A 346 25.77 33.32 -1.44
CA LYS A 346 25.21 32.17 -2.17
C LYS A 346 26.16 30.94 -2.16
N ASN A 347 25.82 29.87 -2.91
CA ASN A 347 26.65 28.67 -3.07
C ASN A 347 27.17 28.10 -1.74
N LYS A 348 26.32 27.96 -0.76
CA LYS A 348 26.70 27.47 0.58
C LYS A 348 25.53 26.81 1.31
N VAL A 349 25.88 26.04 2.32
CA VAL A 349 24.95 25.41 3.26
C VAL A 349 25.07 26.13 4.59
N VAL A 350 23.98 26.61 5.14
CA VAL A 350 23.91 27.32 6.43
C VAL A 350 22.97 26.55 7.36
N CYS A 351 23.42 26.27 8.57
CA CYS A 351 22.57 25.73 9.64
C CYS A 351 21.90 26.87 10.42
N TYR A 352 20.69 26.65 10.92
CA TYR A 352 19.97 27.66 11.69
C TYR A 352 20.73 28.07 12.98
N ASP A 353 21.55 27.18 13.56
CA ASP A 353 22.46 27.54 14.65
C ASP A 353 23.36 28.75 14.32
N GLU A 354 23.87 28.83 13.08
CA GLU A 354 24.69 29.94 12.61
C GLU A 354 23.93 31.27 12.59
N VAL A 355 22.63 31.19 12.20
CA VAL A 355 21.74 32.36 12.20
C VAL A 355 21.50 32.86 13.63
N LEU A 356 21.21 31.94 14.56
CA LEU A 356 20.97 32.26 15.97
C LEU A 356 22.19 32.91 16.61
N GLN A 357 23.40 32.42 16.32
CA GLN A 357 24.66 33.02 16.83
C GLN A 357 24.81 34.47 16.36
N LEU A 358 24.53 34.73 15.09
CA LEU A 358 24.61 36.07 14.52
C LEU A 358 23.58 37.04 15.11
N GLU A 359 22.33 36.56 15.28
CA GLU A 359 21.28 37.37 15.92
C GLU A 359 21.65 37.75 17.35
N HIS A 360 22.22 36.79 18.11
CA HIS A 360 22.69 37.03 19.49
C HIS A 360 23.83 38.03 19.53
N GLU A 361 24.84 37.91 18.64
CA GLU A 361 25.97 38.87 18.56
C GLU A 361 25.49 40.28 18.24
N LEU A 362 24.54 40.43 17.35
CA LEU A 362 23.93 41.71 16.99
C LEU A 362 23.19 42.35 18.17
N GLU A 363 22.47 41.58 18.96
CA GLU A 363 21.78 42.05 20.16
C GLU A 363 22.75 42.52 21.24
N VAL A 364 23.81 41.73 21.49
CA VAL A 364 24.87 42.07 22.46
C VAL A 364 25.58 43.36 22.05
N ASN A 365 25.87 43.52 20.76
CA ASN A 365 26.54 44.74 20.25
C ASN A 365 25.61 45.98 20.34
N LYS A 366 24.34 45.85 20.08
CA LYS A 366 23.35 46.92 20.26
C LYS A 366 23.27 47.32 21.74
N ALA A 367 23.25 46.37 22.65
CA ALA A 367 23.19 46.64 24.09
C ALA A 367 24.46 47.31 24.61
N LYS A 368 25.62 47.16 23.97
CA LYS A 368 26.87 47.80 24.31
C LYS A 368 26.98 49.26 23.78
N THR A 369 26.17 49.58 22.76
CA THR A 369 26.18 50.92 22.11
C THR A 369 25.02 51.81 22.55
N SER A 370 24.05 51.30 23.30
CA SER A 370 22.98 52.04 23.97
C SER A 370 23.35 52.34 25.45
#